data_243d1b58dab2f11cf76fb5e9b046a94a
#
_entry.id   243d1b58dab2f11cf76fb5e9b046a94a
#
_cell.length_a   1.000
_cell.length_b   1.000
_cell.length_c   1.000
_cell.angle_alpha   90.00
_cell.angle_beta   90.00
_cell.angle_gamma   90.00
#
_symmetry.space_group_name_H-M   'P 1'
#
loop_
_entity.id
_entity.type
_entity.pdbx_description
1 polymer ?
#
loop_
_entity_poly.entity_id
_entity_poly.type
_entity_poly.pdbx_seq_one_letter_code
_entity_poly.pdbx_strand_id
1 'polypeptide(L)'
;MLYLVHMEVNIPSSVSEQEAAKIKSLEKEYSQNLQKSGKWPHLWRVVGEYANYSIFDVEGNDDLHTILSGLPLFPYMKIQVTPLAKHPSSIK
;
A
#
# COMPACT_ATOMS: atom_id res chain seq x y z
N MET A 1 -8.78 -12.74 1.43
CA MET A 1 -9.69 -11.69 0.91
C MET A 1 -8.88 -10.68 0.10
N LEU A 2 -9.46 -10.24 -1.00
CA LEU A 2 -8.81 -9.27 -1.88
C LEU A 2 -9.32 -7.85 -1.64
N TYR A 3 -8.39 -6.91 -1.66
CA TYR A 3 -8.69 -5.48 -1.51
C TYR A 3 -7.93 -4.69 -2.57
N LEU A 4 -8.63 -3.74 -3.18
CA LEU A 4 -8.00 -2.69 -3.98
C LEU A 4 -7.72 -1.52 -3.05
N VAL A 5 -6.48 -1.08 -3.00
CA VAL A 5 -6.07 0.03 -2.13
C VAL A 5 -5.40 1.11 -2.95
N HIS A 6 -5.92 2.31 -2.86
CA HIS A 6 -5.30 3.52 -3.42
C HIS A 6 -4.56 4.24 -2.30
N MET A 7 -3.27 4.49 -2.50
CA MET A 7 -2.43 5.20 -1.54
C MET A 7 -1.83 6.42 -2.20
N GLU A 8 -2.07 7.58 -1.62
CA GLU A 8 -1.49 8.85 -2.03
C GLU A 8 -0.56 9.34 -0.93
N VAL A 9 0.68 9.67 -1.30
CA VAL A 9 1.71 10.07 -0.33
C VAL A 9 1.93 11.58 -0.43
N ASN A 10 1.89 12.25 0.73
CA ASN A 10 2.20 13.66 0.84
C ASN A 10 3.10 13.88 2.07
N ILE A 11 4.40 13.91 1.83
CA ILE A 11 5.38 14.16 2.89
C ILE A 11 5.49 15.67 3.06
N PRO A 12 5.18 16.21 4.27
CA PRO A 12 5.22 17.66 4.49
C PRO A 12 6.66 18.19 4.43
N SER A 13 6.79 19.46 4.06
CA SER A 13 8.08 20.13 3.96
C SER A 13 8.82 20.25 5.30
N SER A 14 8.10 20.07 6.42
CA SER A 14 8.70 20.02 7.76
C SER A 14 9.57 18.79 7.99
N VAL A 15 9.40 17.75 7.19
CA VAL A 15 10.23 16.55 7.23
C VAL A 15 11.49 16.84 6.40
N SER A 16 12.67 16.66 7.00
CA SER A 16 13.94 16.88 6.30
C SER A 16 14.13 15.88 5.16
N GLU A 17 14.96 16.23 4.19
CA GLU A 17 15.30 15.33 3.08
C GLU A 17 15.93 14.04 3.57
N GLN A 18 16.79 14.11 4.59
CA GLN A 18 17.42 12.93 5.19
C GLN A 18 16.39 12.01 5.84
N GLU A 19 15.46 12.59 6.60
CA GLU A 19 14.38 11.84 7.25
C GLU A 19 13.45 11.21 6.21
N ALA A 20 13.07 11.96 5.19
CA ALA A 20 12.23 11.46 4.10
C ALA A 20 12.90 10.30 3.36
N ALA A 21 14.20 10.41 3.07
CA ALA A 21 14.96 9.36 2.41
C ALA A 21 15.01 8.08 3.23
N LYS A 22 15.19 8.21 4.55
CA LYS A 22 15.19 7.07 5.48
C LYS A 22 13.84 6.37 5.51
N ILE A 23 12.77 7.14 5.62
CA ILE A 23 11.39 6.60 5.64
C ILE A 23 11.09 5.87 4.34
N LYS A 24 11.45 6.45 3.19
CA LYS A 24 11.26 5.83 1.88
C LYS A 24 12.03 4.52 1.74
N SER A 25 13.24 4.45 2.27
CA SER A 25 14.04 3.23 2.26
C SER A 25 13.39 2.12 3.08
N LEU A 26 12.88 2.46 4.27
CA LEU A 26 12.15 1.52 5.13
C LEU A 26 10.83 1.08 4.47
N GLU A 27 10.13 2.00 3.83
CA GLU A 27 8.90 1.71 3.09
C GLU A 27 9.15 0.69 1.98
N LYS A 28 10.22 0.88 1.21
CA LYS A 28 10.60 -0.03 0.12
C LYS A 28 10.85 -1.44 0.65
N GLU A 29 11.60 -1.56 1.73
CA GLU A 29 11.89 -2.86 2.35
C GLU A 29 10.63 -3.53 2.86
N TYR A 30 9.79 -2.79 3.58
CA TYR A 30 8.52 -3.27 4.12
C TYR A 30 7.60 -3.78 3.00
N SER A 31 7.42 -2.98 1.94
CA SER A 31 6.57 -3.34 0.82
C SER A 31 7.08 -4.56 0.06
N GLN A 32 8.39 -4.64 -0.17
CA GLN A 32 8.98 -5.78 -0.88
C GLN A 32 8.87 -7.07 -0.09
N ASN A 33 9.01 -7.01 1.22
CA ASN A 33 8.82 -8.19 2.08
C ASN A 33 7.37 -8.71 2.02
N LEU A 34 6.39 -7.81 2.04
CA LEU A 34 4.98 -8.17 1.89
C LEU A 34 4.66 -8.73 0.51
N GLN A 35 5.27 -8.18 -0.54
CA GLN A 35 5.13 -8.71 -1.90
C GLN A 35 5.67 -10.14 -2.00
N LYS A 36 6.84 -10.39 -1.41
CA LYS A 36 7.45 -11.72 -1.39
C LYS A 36 6.61 -12.72 -0.60
N SER A 37 5.91 -12.28 0.44
CA SER A 37 5.04 -13.13 1.24
C SER A 37 3.73 -13.51 0.54
N GLY A 38 3.40 -12.86 -0.58
CA GLY A 38 2.14 -13.05 -1.30
C GLY A 38 0.98 -12.20 -0.77
N LYS A 39 1.18 -11.44 0.30
CA LYS A 39 0.11 -10.60 0.87
C LYS A 39 -0.13 -9.33 0.07
N TRP A 40 0.83 -8.92 -0.75
CA TRP A 40 0.76 -7.74 -1.60
C TRP A 40 1.10 -8.11 -3.04
N PRO A 41 0.19 -8.82 -3.74
CA PRO A 41 0.51 -9.38 -5.06
C PRO A 41 0.70 -8.36 -6.17
N HIS A 42 0.09 -7.18 -6.08
CA HIS A 42 0.21 -6.17 -7.13
C HIS A 42 0.41 -4.77 -6.56
N LEU A 43 1.32 -4.03 -7.18
CA LEU A 43 1.65 -2.65 -6.82
C LEU A 43 1.96 -1.88 -8.11
N TRP A 44 1.12 -0.87 -8.44
CA TRP A 44 1.30 -0.06 -9.64
C TRP A 44 1.35 1.43 -9.29
N ARG A 45 2.29 2.13 -9.92
CA ARG A 45 2.36 3.58 -9.84
C ARG A 45 1.21 4.22 -10.62
N VAL A 46 0.56 5.24 -10.04
CA VAL A 46 -0.32 6.11 -10.81
C VAL A 46 0.54 7.06 -11.64
N VAL A 47 0.35 7.07 -12.95
CA VAL A 47 1.17 7.88 -13.85
C VAL A 47 1.00 9.37 -13.49
N GLY A 48 2.13 10.05 -13.25
CA GLY A 48 2.16 11.47 -12.96
C GLY A 48 1.86 11.87 -11.53
N GLU A 49 1.64 10.90 -10.62
CA GLU A 49 1.29 11.18 -9.22
C GLU A 49 2.20 10.41 -8.26
N TYR A 50 2.38 10.95 -7.06
CA TYR A 50 3.02 10.22 -5.97
C TYR A 50 1.97 9.37 -5.26
N ALA A 51 1.47 8.39 -6.00
CA ALA A 51 0.36 7.54 -5.57
C ALA A 51 0.48 6.16 -6.22
N ASN A 52 -0.20 5.19 -5.65
CA ASN A 52 -0.24 3.85 -6.22
C ASN A 52 -1.62 3.22 -6.07
N TYR A 53 -1.89 2.25 -6.94
CA TYR A 53 -2.94 1.26 -6.76
C TYR A 53 -2.29 -0.07 -6.40
N SER A 54 -2.82 -0.71 -5.40
CA SER A 54 -2.31 -1.97 -4.87
C SER A 54 -3.43 -2.98 -4.72
N ILE A 55 -3.09 -4.26 -4.88
CA ILE A 55 -3.95 -5.37 -4.50
C ILE A 55 -3.31 -6.03 -3.29
N PHE A 56 -4.10 -6.21 -2.23
CA PHE A 56 -3.70 -6.99 -1.05
C PHE A 56 -4.54 -8.26 -0.98
N ASP A 57 -3.90 -9.37 -0.67
CA ASP A 57 -4.54 -10.65 -0.42
C ASP A 57 -4.25 -11.06 1.02
N VAL A 58 -5.22 -10.86 1.89
CA VAL A 58 -5.06 -10.99 3.35
C VAL A 58 -6.24 -11.70 3.97
N GLU A 59 -6.13 -12.00 5.26
CA GLU A 59 -7.15 -12.76 6.01
C GLU A 59 -8.48 -12.01 6.13
N GLY A 60 -8.42 -10.68 6.24
CA GLY A 60 -9.61 -9.85 6.38
C GLY A 60 -9.26 -8.41 6.75
N ASN A 61 -10.26 -7.68 7.23
CA ASN A 61 -10.13 -6.25 7.52
C ASN A 61 -9.06 -5.94 8.56
N ASP A 62 -9.00 -6.72 9.63
CA ASP A 62 -8.04 -6.48 10.72
C ASP A 62 -6.61 -6.71 10.26
N ASP A 63 -6.37 -7.75 9.48
CA ASP A 63 -5.06 -8.03 8.90
C ASP A 63 -4.62 -6.91 7.96
N LEU A 64 -5.52 -6.45 7.09
CA LEU A 64 -5.24 -5.33 6.19
C LEU A 64 -4.91 -4.05 6.97
N HIS A 65 -5.70 -3.74 7.99
CA HIS A 65 -5.45 -2.54 8.81
C HIS A 65 -4.09 -2.59 9.49
N THR A 66 -3.74 -3.73 10.04
CA THR A 66 -2.41 -3.94 10.68
C THR A 66 -1.30 -3.70 9.68
N ILE A 67 -1.42 -4.25 8.47
CA ILE A 67 -0.42 -4.07 7.42
C ILE A 67 -0.31 -2.60 7.01
N LEU A 68 -1.43 -1.96 6.71
CA LEU A 68 -1.43 -0.56 6.25
C LEU A 68 -0.91 0.39 7.31
N SER A 69 -1.35 0.23 8.57
CA SER A 69 -0.90 1.08 9.67
C SER A 69 0.57 0.87 10.03
N GLY A 70 1.15 -0.25 9.63
CA GLY A 70 2.59 -0.52 9.80
C GLY A 70 3.48 0.05 8.71
N LEU A 71 2.90 0.60 7.62
CA LEU A 71 3.69 1.21 6.56
C LEU A 71 4.46 2.42 7.12
N PRO A 72 5.80 2.51 6.89
CA PRO A 72 6.57 3.68 7.35
C PRO A 72 6.05 5.02 6.86
N LEU A 73 5.44 5.07 5.68
CA LEU A 73 4.83 6.28 5.13
C LEU A 73 3.38 6.50 5.55
N PHE A 74 2.81 5.60 6.36
CA PHE A 74 1.39 5.67 6.74
C PHE A 74 0.95 7.05 7.26
N PRO A 75 1.73 7.74 8.14
CA PRO A 75 1.33 9.05 8.64
C PRO A 75 1.17 10.13 7.56
N TYR A 76 1.75 9.90 6.39
CA TYR A 76 1.75 10.84 5.27
C TYR A 76 0.89 10.37 4.11
N MET A 77 0.08 9.34 4.34
CA MET A 77 -0.76 8.75 3.30
C MET A 77 -2.21 9.10 3.44
N LYS A 78 -2.86 9.30 2.30
CA LYS A 78 -4.30 9.24 2.16
C LYS A 78 -4.64 7.91 1.51
N ILE A 79 -5.42 7.09 2.19
CA ILE A 79 -5.68 5.71 1.79
C ILE A 79 -7.17 5.52 1.56
N GLN A 80 -7.51 4.88 0.43
CA GLN A 80 -8.87 4.45 0.12
C GLN A 80 -8.85 2.95 -0.11
N VAL A 81 -9.73 2.23 0.57
CA VAL A 81 -9.82 0.77 0.51
C VAL A 81 -11.14 0.36 -0.13
N THR A 82 -11.06 -0.53 -1.10
CA THR A 82 -12.22 -1.12 -1.75
C THR A 82 -12.14 -2.64 -1.62
N PRO A 83 -13.02 -3.27 -0.82
CA PRO A 83 -13.07 -4.72 -0.76
C PRO A 83 -13.56 -5.28 -2.09
N LEU A 84 -12.95 -6.39 -2.50
CA LEU A 84 -13.27 -7.03 -3.77
C LEU A 84 -13.86 -8.41 -3.56
N ALA A 85 -14.84 -8.76 -4.36
CA ALA A 85 -15.37 -10.11 -4.47
C ALA A 85 -15.12 -10.64 -5.88
N LYS A 86 -15.06 -11.95 -6.02
CA LYS A 86 -14.95 -12.56 -7.34
C LYS A 86 -16.23 -12.30 -8.13
N HIS A 87 -16.10 -11.74 -9.33
CA HIS A 87 -17.24 -11.54 -10.23
C HIS A 87 -17.68 -12.89 -10.78
N PRO A 88 -19.00 -13.16 -10.85
CA PRO A 88 -19.50 -14.46 -11.36
C PRO A 88 -19.06 -14.78 -12.78
N SER A 89 -18.79 -13.76 -13.59
CA SER A 89 -18.32 -13.93 -14.97
C SER A 89 -16.80 -14.00 -15.10
N SER A 90 -16.07 -13.93 -14.01
CA SER A 90 -14.61 -14.06 -14.04
C SER A 90 -14.21 -15.46 -14.48
N ILE A 91 -13.24 -15.55 -15.39
CA ILE A 91 -12.72 -16.82 -15.90
C ILE A 91 -11.44 -17.28 -15.19
N LYS A 92 -10.99 -16.50 -14.22
CA LYS A 92 -9.75 -16.80 -13.47
C LYS A 92 -10.01 -17.07 -12.01
#